data_56dc726c77732cb4d0e599e151db3017
#
_entry.id   56dc726c77732cb4d0e599e151db3017
#
_cell.length_a   1.000
_cell.length_b   1.000
_cell.length_c   1.000
_cell.angle_alpha   90.00
_cell.angle_beta   90.00
_cell.angle_gamma   90.00
#
_symmetry.space_group_name_H-M   'P 1'
#
loop_
_entity.id
_entity.type
_entity.pdbx_description
1 polymer ?
#
loop_
_entity_poly.entity_id
_entity_poly.type
_entity_poly.pdbx_seq_one_letter_code
_entity_poly.pdbx_strand_id
1 'polypeptide(L)'
;MKRFMKNAEIREKNMKIKITEPYIWLPVDNRREEKKIHFYIDGKKIEEIDIRLGGTDCDFYACCDVSSYLNKTLEIVGHGAEHMLDGIFCWPEKPQHVYPFRPQLHFAPEVGWHNDPNGLIYANGVYHLYYQWNPYG
;
A
#
# COMPACT_ATOMS: atom_id res chain seq x y z
N MET A 1 -47.75 -11.57 5.05
CA MET A 1 -46.63 -12.52 5.12
C MET A 1 -45.35 -11.74 4.87
N LYS A 2 -44.71 -11.20 5.95
CA LYS A 2 -43.53 -10.37 5.84
C LYS A 2 -42.30 -11.28 5.79
N ARG A 3 -41.60 -11.26 4.65
CA ARG A 3 -40.36 -11.99 4.42
C ARG A 3 -39.23 -11.21 5.14
N PHE A 4 -38.75 -11.73 6.26
CA PHE A 4 -37.56 -11.26 6.93
C PHE A 4 -36.36 -11.55 6.01
N MET A 5 -35.81 -10.52 5.38
CA MET A 5 -34.48 -10.59 4.78
C MET A 5 -33.52 -10.65 5.96
N LYS A 6 -32.91 -11.82 6.18
CA LYS A 6 -31.74 -11.95 7.04
C LYS A 6 -30.63 -11.09 6.44
N ASN A 7 -30.24 -10.04 7.16
CA ASN A 7 -28.96 -9.37 6.92
C ASN A 7 -27.87 -10.45 7.04
N ALA A 8 -27.31 -10.85 5.91
CA ALA A 8 -26.04 -11.56 5.92
C ALA A 8 -25.01 -10.56 6.46
N GLU A 9 -24.56 -10.77 7.70
CA GLU A 9 -23.36 -10.11 8.20
C GLU A 9 -22.24 -10.47 7.21
N ILE A 10 -21.83 -9.50 6.42
CA ILE A 10 -20.58 -9.58 5.64
C ILE A 10 -19.49 -9.63 6.71
N ARG A 11 -19.03 -10.83 7.04
CA ARG A 11 -17.85 -10.99 7.88
C ARG A 11 -16.69 -10.39 7.10
N GLU A 12 -16.24 -9.21 7.53
CA GLU A 12 -15.00 -8.63 7.04
C GLU A 12 -13.90 -9.69 7.20
N LYS A 13 -13.37 -10.17 6.09
CA LYS A 13 -12.27 -11.15 6.11
C LYS A 13 -11.00 -10.37 6.40
N ASN A 14 -10.55 -10.39 7.65
CA ASN A 14 -9.27 -9.81 8.03
C ASN A 14 -8.14 -10.79 7.68
N MET A 15 -7.04 -10.25 7.19
CA MET A 15 -5.80 -11.01 6.98
C MET A 15 -4.89 -10.81 8.19
N LYS A 16 -4.26 -11.90 8.66
CA LYS A 16 -3.20 -11.83 9.68
C LYS A 16 -1.92 -12.40 9.10
N ILE A 17 -0.86 -11.63 9.17
CA ILE A 17 0.46 -12.00 8.70
C ILE A 17 1.50 -11.75 9.79
N LYS A 18 2.37 -12.73 10.05
CA LYS A 18 3.52 -12.52 10.91
C LYS A 18 4.57 -11.72 10.14
N ILE A 19 5.03 -10.62 10.70
CA ILE A 19 6.07 -9.79 10.10
C ILE A 19 7.42 -10.49 10.29
N THR A 20 7.90 -11.14 9.23
CA THR A 20 9.18 -11.85 9.21
C THR A 20 10.27 -11.06 8.51
N GLU A 21 9.88 -10.08 7.70
CA GLU A 21 10.76 -9.28 6.86
C GLU A 21 10.41 -7.79 6.99
N PRO A 22 11.34 -6.86 6.69
CA PRO A 22 11.16 -5.43 6.94
C PRO A 22 10.09 -4.75 6.11
N TYR A 23 9.66 -5.33 4.97
CA TYR A 23 8.69 -4.72 4.09
C TYR A 23 7.47 -5.59 3.89
N ILE A 24 6.29 -4.96 3.86
CA ILE A 24 5.05 -5.54 3.35
C ILE A 24 4.88 -5.10 1.90
N TRP A 25 4.78 -6.03 0.98
CA TRP A 25 4.49 -5.77 -0.42
C TRP A 25 2.99 -5.78 -0.66
N LEU A 26 2.53 -4.75 -1.36
CA LEU A 26 1.13 -4.46 -1.65
C LEU A 26 0.92 -4.48 -3.16
N PRO A 27 0.17 -5.43 -3.70
CA PRO A 27 -0.10 -5.50 -5.14
C PRO A 27 -1.03 -4.35 -5.57
N VAL A 28 -0.64 -3.57 -6.59
CA VAL A 28 -1.41 -2.45 -7.13
C VAL A 28 -1.84 -2.76 -8.56
N ASP A 29 -3.13 -2.57 -8.84
CA ASP A 29 -3.71 -2.64 -10.18
C ASP A 29 -4.47 -1.33 -10.47
N ASN A 30 -3.94 -0.50 -11.35
CA ASN A 30 -4.49 0.82 -11.68
C ASN A 30 -5.89 0.77 -12.32
N ARG A 31 -6.35 -0.39 -12.77
CA ARG A 31 -7.69 -0.63 -13.32
C ARG A 31 -8.75 -0.79 -12.23
N ARG A 32 -8.34 -0.99 -10.97
CA ARG A 32 -9.24 -1.22 -9.84
C ARG A 32 -9.71 0.07 -9.23
N GLU A 33 -10.84 -0.02 -8.53
CA GLU A 33 -11.29 1.06 -7.66
C GLU A 33 -10.37 1.18 -6.45
N GLU A 34 -10.16 2.40 -6.02
CA GLU A 34 -9.45 2.70 -4.78
C GLU A 34 -10.28 2.25 -3.58
N LYS A 35 -9.64 1.52 -2.67
CA LYS A 35 -10.23 1.01 -1.44
C LYS A 35 -9.32 1.35 -0.27
N LYS A 36 -9.92 1.46 0.91
CA LYS A 36 -9.20 1.72 2.14
C LYS A 36 -8.79 0.41 2.82
N ILE A 37 -7.54 0.32 3.24
CA ILE A 37 -7.07 -0.76 4.11
C ILE A 37 -6.46 -0.19 5.38
N HIS A 38 -6.64 -0.88 6.49
CA HIS A 38 -6.08 -0.50 7.78
C HIS A 38 -5.14 -1.58 8.28
N PHE A 39 -4.02 -1.14 8.85
CA PHE A 39 -3.03 -1.99 9.50
C PHE A 39 -3.14 -1.86 11.01
N TYR A 40 -3.19 -2.99 11.71
CA TYR A 40 -3.22 -3.05 13.16
C TYR A 40 -2.11 -3.93 13.70
N ILE A 41 -1.47 -3.47 14.79
CA ILE A 41 -0.55 -4.25 15.62
C ILE A 41 -1.05 -4.19 17.05
N ASP A 42 -1.22 -5.35 17.69
CA ASP A 42 -1.71 -5.48 19.06
C ASP A 42 -3.03 -4.70 19.28
N GLY A 43 -3.93 -4.71 18.27
CA GLY A 43 -5.21 -4.01 18.30
C GLY A 43 -5.14 -2.49 18.09
N LYS A 44 -3.94 -1.91 17.92
CA LYS A 44 -3.74 -0.50 17.64
C LYS A 44 -3.57 -0.27 16.14
N LYS A 45 -4.35 0.66 15.56
CA LYS A 45 -4.17 1.08 14.17
C LYS A 45 -2.83 1.81 14.04
N ILE A 46 -1.97 1.34 13.14
CA ILE A 46 -0.64 1.90 12.87
C ILE A 46 -0.58 2.61 11.51
N GLU A 47 -1.44 2.19 10.55
CA GLU A 47 -1.45 2.78 9.21
C GLU A 47 -2.84 2.71 8.60
N GLU A 48 -3.13 3.64 7.71
CA GLU A 48 -4.32 3.69 6.88
C GLU A 48 -3.90 4.05 5.45
N ILE A 49 -4.28 3.23 4.48
CA ILE A 49 -3.81 3.33 3.10
C ILE A 49 -5.02 3.30 2.17
N ASP A 50 -5.11 4.28 1.28
CA ASP A 50 -5.99 4.24 0.13
C ASP A 50 -5.22 3.60 -1.03
N ILE A 51 -5.69 2.47 -1.56
CA ILE A 51 -4.96 1.63 -2.51
C ILE A 51 -5.89 1.00 -3.55
N ARG A 52 -5.40 0.88 -4.78
CA ARG A 52 -6.01 0.10 -5.86
C ARG A 52 -5.50 -1.33 -5.81
N LEU A 53 -5.96 -2.09 -4.81
CA LEU A 53 -5.43 -3.42 -4.53
C LEU A 53 -5.72 -4.41 -5.65
N GLY A 54 -4.68 -5.06 -6.18
CA GLY A 54 -4.74 -5.94 -7.35
C GLY A 54 -4.94 -7.43 -7.03
N GLY A 55 -4.71 -7.84 -5.78
CA GLY A 55 -4.67 -9.27 -5.43
C GLY A 55 -3.43 -9.95 -6.03
N THR A 56 -3.60 -11.13 -6.61
CA THR A 56 -2.48 -11.89 -7.21
C THR A 56 -2.14 -11.44 -8.65
N ASP A 57 -3.02 -10.67 -9.30
CA ASP A 57 -2.79 -10.06 -10.61
C ASP A 57 -2.68 -8.55 -10.44
N CYS A 58 -1.50 -7.99 -10.65
CA CYS A 58 -1.22 -6.59 -10.38
C CYS A 58 -0.26 -5.99 -11.44
N ASP A 59 -0.32 -4.66 -11.58
CA ASP A 59 0.58 -3.91 -12.45
C ASP A 59 1.98 -3.79 -11.83
N PHE A 60 2.04 -3.56 -10.51
CA PHE A 60 3.28 -3.45 -9.75
C PHE A 60 3.04 -3.69 -8.25
N TYR A 61 4.13 -3.77 -7.48
CA TYR A 61 4.07 -3.79 -6.02
C TYR A 61 4.52 -2.45 -5.44
N ALA A 62 3.69 -1.88 -4.57
CA ALA A 62 4.12 -0.88 -3.61
C ALA A 62 4.61 -1.56 -2.33
N CYS A 63 5.22 -0.82 -1.41
CA CYS A 63 5.62 -1.40 -0.13
C CYS A 63 5.48 -0.43 1.04
N CYS A 64 5.23 -1.01 2.23
CA CYS A 64 5.31 -0.31 3.51
C CYS A 64 6.50 -0.84 4.30
N ASP A 65 7.25 0.06 4.93
CA ASP A 65 8.29 -0.30 5.89
C ASP A 65 7.65 -0.65 7.23
N VAL A 66 7.81 -1.90 7.65
CA VAL A 66 7.31 -2.44 8.92
C VAL A 66 8.44 -2.95 9.81
N SER A 67 9.67 -2.56 9.53
CA SER A 67 10.89 -3.01 10.24
C SER A 67 10.81 -2.81 11.75
N SER A 68 10.14 -1.75 12.22
CA SER A 68 9.90 -1.48 13.65
C SER A 68 8.97 -2.49 14.33
N TYR A 69 8.31 -3.36 13.56
CA TYR A 69 7.32 -4.33 14.06
C TYR A 69 7.73 -5.79 13.77
N LEU A 70 9.00 -6.05 13.49
CA LEU A 70 9.51 -7.41 13.25
C LEU A 70 9.07 -8.37 14.37
N ASN A 71 8.69 -9.58 13.98
CA ASN A 71 8.18 -10.65 14.81
C ASN A 71 6.79 -10.43 15.43
N LYS A 72 6.15 -9.28 15.21
CA LYS A 72 4.75 -9.07 15.56
C LYS A 72 3.80 -9.62 14.50
N THR A 73 2.52 -9.71 14.85
CA THR A 73 1.45 -10.06 13.91
C THR A 73 0.78 -8.78 13.43
N LEU A 74 0.81 -8.56 12.12
CA LEU A 74 0.05 -7.51 11.44
C LEU A 74 -1.34 -8.06 11.11
N GLU A 75 -2.37 -7.34 11.52
CA GLU A 75 -3.73 -7.55 11.07
C GLU A 75 -4.10 -6.50 10.03
N ILE A 76 -4.54 -6.94 8.86
CA ILE A 76 -4.95 -6.08 7.75
C ILE A 76 -6.45 -6.22 7.57
N VAL A 77 -7.14 -5.10 7.65
CA VAL A 77 -8.59 -4.98 7.45
C VAL A 77 -8.84 -4.28 6.13
N GLY A 78 -9.51 -4.97 5.20
CA GLY A 78 -9.90 -4.42 3.92
C GLY A 78 -11.35 -3.95 3.94
N HIS A 79 -11.58 -2.68 3.63
CA HIS A 79 -12.94 -2.12 3.55
C HIS A 79 -13.47 -2.26 2.11
N GLY A 80 -14.07 -3.42 1.79
CA GLY A 80 -14.53 -3.78 0.45
C GLY A 80 -13.44 -4.34 -0.47
N ALA A 81 -12.26 -4.69 0.08
CA ALA A 81 -11.14 -5.29 -0.64
C ALA A 81 -10.69 -6.64 -0.04
N GLU A 82 -11.52 -7.28 0.77
CA GLU A 82 -11.17 -8.47 1.56
C GLU A 82 -10.68 -9.64 0.68
N HIS A 83 -11.22 -9.76 -0.52
CA HIS A 83 -10.86 -10.81 -1.48
C HIS A 83 -9.54 -10.53 -2.23
N MET A 84 -8.97 -9.34 -2.07
CA MET A 84 -7.71 -8.93 -2.69
C MET A 84 -6.53 -9.00 -1.73
N LEU A 85 -6.76 -9.24 -0.45
CA LEU A 85 -5.71 -9.26 0.58
C LEU A 85 -4.72 -10.42 0.38
N ASP A 86 -5.13 -11.51 -0.27
CA ASP A 86 -4.29 -12.71 -0.46
C ASP A 86 -3.00 -12.46 -1.28
N GLY A 87 -2.92 -11.31 -1.98
CA GLY A 87 -1.72 -10.88 -2.72
C GLY A 87 -0.68 -10.15 -1.87
N ILE A 88 -0.93 -9.93 -0.57
CA ILE A 88 -0.06 -9.19 0.34
C ILE A 88 0.90 -10.16 1.06
N PHE A 89 2.19 -9.82 1.12
CA PHE A 89 3.19 -10.66 1.79
C PHE A 89 4.39 -9.84 2.31
N CYS A 90 5.19 -10.46 3.20
CA CYS A 90 6.45 -9.88 3.67
C CYS A 90 7.59 -10.16 2.67
N TRP A 91 8.53 -9.21 2.54
CA TRP A 91 9.71 -9.35 1.70
C TRP A 91 10.91 -8.61 2.29
N PRO A 92 12.17 -9.13 2.12
CA PRO A 92 13.36 -8.51 2.71
C PRO A 92 13.78 -7.19 2.05
N GLU A 93 13.39 -6.96 0.81
CA GLU A 93 13.81 -5.81 0.01
C GLU A 93 12.61 -5.00 -0.48
N LYS A 94 12.86 -3.74 -0.84
CA LYS A 94 11.86 -2.94 -1.57
C LYS A 94 11.66 -3.48 -2.97
N PRO A 95 10.45 -3.35 -3.58
CA PRO A 95 10.23 -3.71 -4.96
C PRO A 95 11.18 -2.95 -5.88
N GLN A 96 11.81 -3.67 -6.81
CA GLN A 96 12.60 -3.03 -7.87
C GLN A 96 11.72 -2.85 -9.09
N HIS A 97 11.61 -1.61 -9.57
CA HIS A 97 10.79 -1.28 -10.73
C HIS A 97 11.68 -0.89 -11.90
N VAL A 98 11.59 -1.67 -12.97
CA VAL A 98 12.29 -1.40 -14.23
C VAL A 98 11.29 -0.84 -15.23
N TYR A 99 11.40 0.45 -15.52
CA TYR A 99 10.57 1.10 -16.52
C TYR A 99 11.41 1.42 -17.77
N PRO A 100 11.05 0.91 -18.95
CA PRO A 100 11.84 1.11 -20.18
C PRO A 100 11.92 2.59 -20.61
N PHE A 101 10.98 3.42 -20.16
CA PHE A 101 10.89 4.85 -20.50
C PHE A 101 11.17 5.75 -19.30
N ARG A 102 11.89 5.27 -18.28
CA ARG A 102 12.23 6.13 -17.12
C ARG A 102 13.06 7.33 -17.59
N PRO A 103 12.69 8.56 -17.20
CA PRO A 103 13.47 9.76 -17.54
C PRO A 103 14.90 9.66 -16.98
N GLN A 104 15.89 10.05 -17.79
CA GLN A 104 17.29 10.08 -17.36
C GLN A 104 17.71 11.46 -16.82
N LEU A 105 17.04 12.53 -17.27
CA LEU A 105 17.38 13.91 -16.90
C LEU A 105 16.36 14.57 -15.96
N HIS A 106 15.14 14.03 -15.89
CA HIS A 106 14.08 14.58 -15.08
C HIS A 106 13.84 13.70 -13.86
N PHE A 107 13.48 14.33 -12.74
CA PHE A 107 13.05 13.62 -11.56
C PHE A 107 11.79 12.80 -11.86
N ALA A 108 11.76 11.58 -11.35
CA ALA A 108 10.57 10.71 -11.31
C ALA A 108 10.63 9.86 -10.05
N PRO A 109 9.52 9.67 -9.32
CA PRO A 109 9.46 8.74 -8.20
C PRO A 109 9.68 7.30 -8.67
N GLU A 110 9.99 6.41 -7.75
CA GLU A 110 10.22 5.00 -8.08
C GLU A 110 8.94 4.33 -8.56
N VAL A 111 7.81 4.63 -7.91
CA VAL A 111 6.49 4.09 -8.22
C VAL A 111 5.40 5.11 -7.95
N GLY A 112 4.21 4.85 -8.45
CA GLY A 112 3.00 5.56 -8.13
C GLY A 112 2.89 6.93 -8.78
N TRP A 113 1.94 7.69 -8.29
CA TRP A 113 1.59 9.02 -8.79
C TRP A 113 2.32 10.09 -8.00
N HIS A 114 2.87 11.10 -8.69
CA HIS A 114 3.37 12.31 -8.07
C HIS A 114 2.81 13.54 -8.78
N ASN A 115 2.60 14.61 -8.03
CA ASN A 115 2.19 15.91 -8.53
C ASN A 115 2.67 17.03 -7.58
N ASP A 116 2.35 18.27 -7.93
CA ASP A 116 2.53 19.48 -7.13
C ASP A 116 3.90 19.57 -6.43
N PRO A 117 4.99 19.75 -7.19
CA PRO A 117 6.29 20.02 -6.58
C PRO A 117 6.21 21.31 -5.76
N ASN A 118 6.66 21.23 -4.51
CA ASN A 118 6.61 22.32 -3.54
C ASN A 118 7.95 22.57 -2.91
N GLY A 119 8.12 23.75 -2.32
CA GLY A 119 9.19 24.02 -1.39
C GLY A 119 10.58 23.76 -1.94
N LEU A 120 10.81 24.03 -3.22
CA LEU A 120 12.16 23.95 -3.79
C LEU A 120 13.08 24.92 -3.04
N ILE A 121 14.08 24.37 -2.35
CA ILE A 121 15.03 25.13 -1.54
C ILE A 121 16.45 24.59 -1.67
N TYR A 122 17.41 25.49 -1.71
CA TYR A 122 18.82 25.15 -1.58
C TYR A 122 19.28 25.40 -0.13
N ALA A 123 19.74 24.36 0.55
CA ALA A 123 20.24 24.45 1.91
C ALA A 123 21.41 23.49 2.12
N ASN A 124 22.46 23.94 2.81
CA ASN A 124 23.64 23.13 3.15
C ASN A 124 24.28 22.39 1.96
N GLY A 125 24.35 23.04 0.79
CA GLY A 125 24.95 22.44 -0.41
C GLY A 125 24.03 21.48 -1.19
N VAL A 126 22.77 21.33 -0.79
CA VAL A 126 21.82 20.40 -1.39
C VAL A 126 20.56 21.12 -1.86
N TYR A 127 20.07 20.77 -3.04
CA TYR A 127 18.75 21.17 -3.52
C TYR A 127 17.70 20.18 -2.99
N HIS A 128 16.71 20.69 -2.27
CA HIS A 128 15.61 19.91 -1.75
C HIS A 128 14.37 20.16 -2.62
N LEU A 129 13.75 19.07 -3.08
CA LEU A 129 12.48 19.08 -3.81
C LEU A 129 11.46 18.32 -2.98
N TYR A 130 10.39 18.97 -2.59
CA TYR A 130 9.23 18.34 -1.97
C TYR A 130 8.11 18.21 -3.01
N TYR A 131 7.31 17.16 -2.90
CA TYR A 131 6.20 16.89 -3.82
C TYR A 131 5.14 16.02 -3.14
N GLN A 132 3.94 16.03 -3.69
CA GLN A 132 2.91 15.09 -3.29
C GLN A 132 3.17 13.74 -3.96
N TRP A 133 3.06 12.67 -3.20
CA TRP A 133 3.34 11.34 -3.70
C TRP A 133 2.34 10.31 -3.16
N ASN A 134 1.72 9.54 -4.07
CA ASN A 134 0.90 8.39 -3.76
C ASN A 134 1.51 7.14 -4.40
N PRO A 135 2.17 6.27 -3.63
CA PRO A 135 2.76 5.04 -4.16
C PRO A 135 1.74 3.94 -4.45
N TYR A 136 0.48 4.12 -4.09
CA TYR A 136 -0.54 3.06 -4.07
C TYR A 136 -1.52 3.10 -5.25
N GLY A 137 -1.21 3.84 -6.28
CA GLY A 137 -2.01 3.90 -7.50
C GLY A 137 -2.46 5.27 -7.95
#